data_ea03e19b62728bdb307d34f0a6c8c562
#
_entry.id   ea03e19b62728bdb307d34f0a6c8c562
#
_cell.length_a   1.000
_cell.length_b   1.000
_cell.length_c   1.000
_cell.angle_alpha   90.00
_cell.angle_beta   90.00
_cell.angle_gamma   90.00
#
_symmetry.space_group_name_H-M   'P 1'
#
loop_
_entity.id
_entity.type
_entity.pdbx_description
1 polymer ?
#
loop_
_entity_poly.entity_id
_entity_poly.type
_entity_poly.pdbx_seq_one_letter_code
_entity_poly.pdbx_strand_id
1 'polypeptide(L)'
;KMMMNMKKTKPVSIFAAAAIALLAAGCAMTPPAQTLPELTYGHLQPIMLQARTLDIVSEYKTPMSAPNVEHRMATSPDMALRRWAADRLRLAGGENIARLTIVDASVIETRLAGQGGLRGAFTNEQSERYQAKLKVRLEILEPNAISRGFAMAEVSRSVTIAEDASLNEREKVWFDLIEALMTDFNVEFEKNIKKFL
;
A
#
# COMPACT_ATOMS: atom_id res chain seq x y z
N LYS A 1 -29.15 15.60 80.71
CA LYS A 1 -30.03 15.17 79.61
C LYS A 1 -29.53 15.83 78.39
N MET A 2 -28.68 15.09 77.64
CA MET A 2 -27.98 15.59 76.49
C MET A 2 -28.66 15.01 75.21
N MET A 3 -29.35 15.87 74.46
CA MET A 3 -30.04 15.46 73.25
C MET A 3 -29.04 15.48 72.09
N MET A 4 -28.77 14.31 71.50
CA MET A 4 -27.92 14.12 70.35
C MET A 4 -28.70 14.36 69.08
N ASN A 5 -28.33 15.41 68.30
CA ASN A 5 -29.00 15.84 67.09
C ASN A 5 -28.46 15.04 65.90
N MET A 6 -29.19 14.03 65.44
CA MET A 6 -28.87 13.26 64.24
C MET A 6 -29.21 14.04 62.96
N LYS A 7 -28.20 14.54 62.26
CA LYS A 7 -28.38 15.11 60.91
C LYS A 7 -28.71 14.01 59.91
N LYS A 8 -29.91 14.02 59.37
CA LYS A 8 -30.34 13.17 58.26
C LYS A 8 -29.59 13.58 56.99
N THR A 9 -28.65 12.78 56.54
CA THR A 9 -27.99 12.91 55.23
C THR A 9 -28.98 12.50 54.13
N LYS A 10 -29.21 13.36 53.16
CA LYS A 10 -30.14 13.13 52.05
C LYS A 10 -29.56 12.10 51.06
N PRO A 11 -30.30 11.05 50.63
CA PRO A 11 -29.82 10.00 49.75
C PRO A 11 -29.63 10.42 48.27
N VAL A 12 -29.92 11.68 47.94
CA VAL A 12 -29.89 12.21 46.56
C VAL A 12 -28.46 12.29 46.00
N SER A 13 -27.43 12.47 46.84
CA SER A 13 -26.05 12.62 46.40
C SER A 13 -25.39 11.33 45.91
N ILE A 14 -25.86 10.17 46.37
CA ILE A 14 -25.26 8.86 46.00
C ILE A 14 -25.69 8.41 44.59
N PHE A 15 -26.95 8.70 44.23
CA PHE A 15 -27.44 8.37 42.87
C PHE A 15 -26.83 9.25 41.78
N ALA A 16 -26.50 10.51 42.06
CA ALA A 16 -25.85 11.41 41.14
C ALA A 16 -24.37 10.97 40.86
N ALA A 17 -23.65 10.52 41.88
CA ALA A 17 -22.29 10.03 41.73
C ALA A 17 -22.20 8.71 40.92
N ALA A 18 -23.17 7.80 41.09
CA ALA A 18 -23.25 6.54 40.33
C ALA A 18 -23.60 6.75 38.87
N ALA A 19 -24.41 7.74 38.50
CA ALA A 19 -24.77 8.08 37.12
C ALA A 19 -23.56 8.66 36.33
N ILE A 20 -22.72 9.45 36.98
CA ILE A 20 -21.50 10.03 36.35
C ILE A 20 -20.43 8.96 36.11
N ALA A 21 -20.29 7.94 36.97
CA ALA A 21 -19.33 6.85 36.81
C ALA A 21 -19.69 5.90 35.64
N LEU A 22 -21.00 5.78 35.31
CA LEU A 22 -21.43 4.95 34.16
C LEU A 22 -21.20 5.60 32.80
N LEU A 23 -21.06 6.93 32.74
CA LEU A 23 -20.77 7.66 31.49
C LEU A 23 -19.25 7.63 31.10
N ALA A 24 -18.38 7.28 32.03
CA ALA A 24 -16.94 7.18 31.79
C ALA A 24 -16.50 5.80 31.24
N ALA A 25 -17.37 4.81 31.16
CA ALA A 25 -17.10 3.47 30.61
C ALA A 25 -17.37 3.39 29.08
N GLY A 26 -17.26 4.50 28.38
CA GLY A 26 -17.14 4.53 26.93
C GLY A 26 -15.83 3.87 26.55
N CYS A 27 -15.79 2.52 26.45
CA CYS A 27 -14.67 1.78 25.91
C CYS A 27 -14.36 2.35 24.55
N ALA A 28 -13.19 2.96 24.40
CA ALA A 28 -12.57 3.17 23.10
C ALA A 28 -12.35 1.78 22.49
N MET A 29 -13.34 1.25 21.79
CA MET A 29 -13.17 0.09 20.94
C MET A 29 -12.24 0.53 19.81
N THR A 30 -10.96 0.24 19.94
CA THR A 30 -10.03 0.30 18.82
C THR A 30 -10.56 -0.69 17.78
N PRO A 31 -10.95 -0.25 16.57
CA PRO A 31 -11.36 -1.20 15.55
C PRO A 31 -10.22 -2.20 15.33
N PRO A 32 -10.53 -3.49 15.15
CA PRO A 32 -9.50 -4.49 14.89
C PRO A 32 -8.70 -4.05 13.68
N ALA A 33 -7.36 -4.09 13.80
CA ALA A 33 -6.48 -3.84 12.68
C ALA A 33 -6.82 -4.82 11.56
N GLN A 34 -7.17 -4.32 10.37
CA GLN A 34 -7.35 -5.18 9.20
C GLN A 34 -6.01 -5.76 8.83
N THR A 35 -5.89 -7.08 8.92
CA THR A 35 -4.77 -7.81 8.31
C THR A 35 -5.06 -7.93 6.82
N LEU A 36 -4.41 -7.09 6.02
CA LEU A 36 -4.45 -7.21 4.57
C LEU A 36 -3.74 -8.51 4.14
N PRO A 37 -4.23 -9.21 3.10
CA PRO A 37 -3.56 -10.39 2.59
C PRO A 37 -2.16 -10.03 2.05
N GLU A 38 -1.26 -10.99 2.02
CA GLU A 38 0.05 -10.82 1.41
C GLU A 38 -0.05 -11.02 -0.10
N LEU A 39 0.47 -10.09 -0.90
CA LEU A 39 0.55 -10.26 -2.35
C LEU A 39 1.53 -11.39 -2.66
N THR A 40 1.09 -12.42 -3.38
CA THR A 40 1.90 -13.59 -3.77
C THR A 40 1.64 -13.98 -5.21
N TYR A 41 2.69 -14.42 -5.90
CA TYR A 41 2.66 -14.77 -7.31
C TYR A 41 3.12 -16.22 -7.57
N GLY A 42 3.32 -17.00 -6.48
CA GLY A 42 3.78 -18.39 -6.56
C GLY A 42 2.81 -19.36 -7.26
N HIS A 43 1.55 -18.94 -7.45
CA HIS A 43 0.56 -19.67 -8.24
C HIS A 43 0.74 -19.53 -9.76
N LEU A 44 1.55 -18.56 -10.20
CA LEU A 44 1.86 -18.31 -11.61
C LEU A 44 3.07 -19.13 -12.06
N GLN A 45 3.13 -19.43 -13.37
CA GLN A 45 4.26 -20.18 -13.94
C GLN A 45 5.58 -19.39 -13.76
N PRO A 46 6.67 -20.03 -13.36
CA PRO A 46 7.97 -19.38 -13.25
C PRO A 46 8.49 -18.94 -14.62
N ILE A 47 9.23 -17.83 -14.63
CA ILE A 47 9.95 -17.32 -15.80
C ILE A 47 11.41 -17.72 -15.65
N MET A 48 11.88 -18.56 -16.58
CA MET A 48 13.25 -19.09 -16.56
C MET A 48 14.21 -18.11 -17.24
N LEU A 49 15.23 -17.65 -16.52
CA LEU A 49 16.25 -16.74 -17.02
C LEU A 49 17.58 -17.49 -17.23
N GLN A 50 18.17 -17.36 -18.41
CA GLN A 50 19.49 -17.95 -18.76
C GLN A 50 20.61 -17.12 -18.10
N ALA A 51 20.68 -17.20 -16.79
CA ALA A 51 21.63 -16.47 -15.95
C ALA A 51 21.98 -17.28 -14.69
N ARG A 52 23.16 -17.02 -14.12
CA ARG A 52 23.62 -17.62 -12.87
C ARG A 52 23.18 -16.83 -11.62
N THR A 53 23.03 -15.51 -11.79
CA THR A 53 22.63 -14.60 -10.70
C THR A 53 21.53 -13.65 -11.16
N LEU A 54 20.74 -13.17 -10.20
CA LEU A 54 19.78 -12.10 -10.39
C LEU A 54 20.14 -10.94 -9.46
N ASP A 55 20.50 -9.80 -10.06
CA ASP A 55 20.73 -8.54 -9.38
C ASP A 55 19.46 -7.70 -9.43
N ILE A 56 18.93 -7.26 -8.27
CA ILE A 56 17.80 -6.33 -8.22
C ILE A 56 18.32 -4.97 -7.75
N VAL A 57 18.32 -4.00 -8.67
CA VAL A 57 18.85 -2.65 -8.46
C VAL A 57 17.70 -1.64 -8.53
N SER A 58 17.70 -0.64 -7.65
CA SER A 58 16.74 0.47 -7.74
C SER A 58 17.47 1.76 -8.13
N GLU A 59 17.06 2.35 -9.25
CA GLU A 59 17.39 3.73 -9.64
C GLU A 59 16.41 4.71 -9.00
N TYR A 60 15.21 4.27 -8.70
CA TYR A 60 14.20 5.04 -7.99
C TYR A 60 14.54 5.17 -6.50
N LYS A 61 14.51 6.40 -6.01
CA LYS A 61 14.65 6.70 -4.58
C LYS A 61 13.36 7.34 -4.09
N THR A 62 12.68 6.66 -3.17
CA THR A 62 11.47 7.18 -2.53
C THR A 62 11.74 8.54 -1.87
N PRO A 63 11.04 9.63 -2.26
CA PRO A 63 11.29 10.96 -1.73
C PRO A 63 10.97 11.16 -0.25
N MET A 64 10.27 10.23 0.40
CA MET A 64 9.86 10.28 1.83
C MET A 64 9.08 11.54 2.22
N SER A 65 8.48 12.23 1.25
CA SER A 65 7.75 13.48 1.44
C SER A 65 6.67 13.64 0.37
N ALA A 66 5.64 14.44 0.70
CA ALA A 66 4.58 14.78 -0.23
C ALA A 66 5.16 15.39 -1.53
N PRO A 67 4.55 15.14 -2.69
CA PRO A 67 3.30 14.39 -2.89
C PRO A 67 3.45 12.85 -2.90
N ASN A 68 4.65 12.32 -2.69
CA ASN A 68 4.93 10.89 -2.68
C ASN A 68 4.46 10.25 -1.38
N VAL A 69 3.75 9.12 -1.48
CA VAL A 69 3.15 8.43 -0.32
C VAL A 69 3.48 6.96 -0.22
N GLU A 70 4.25 6.39 -1.15
CA GLU A 70 4.62 4.97 -1.16
C GLU A 70 5.32 4.52 0.12
N HIS A 71 6.04 5.42 0.81
CA HIS A 71 6.71 5.15 2.09
C HIS A 71 5.73 4.97 3.28
N ARG A 72 4.46 5.38 3.10
CA ARG A 72 3.40 5.24 4.11
C ARG A 72 2.57 3.96 3.92
N MET A 73 2.74 3.29 2.80
CA MET A 73 1.95 2.11 2.42
C MET A 73 2.52 0.85 3.05
N ALA A 74 1.65 -0.02 3.58
CA ALA A 74 2.06 -1.34 4.08
C ALA A 74 2.65 -2.20 2.96
N THR A 75 2.15 -2.04 1.73
CA THR A 75 2.68 -2.69 0.52
C THR A 75 2.92 -1.61 -0.54
N SER A 76 4.18 -1.25 -0.76
CA SER A 76 4.57 -0.30 -1.81
C SER A 76 4.80 -1.01 -3.15
N PRO A 77 4.83 -0.30 -4.30
CA PRO A 77 5.16 -0.88 -5.60
C PRO A 77 6.53 -1.59 -5.61
N ASP A 78 7.55 -1.02 -4.95
CA ASP A 78 8.89 -1.64 -4.84
C ASP A 78 8.84 -2.97 -4.09
N MET A 79 8.15 -3.01 -2.95
CA MET A 79 7.99 -4.25 -2.16
C MET A 79 7.23 -5.33 -2.95
N ALA A 80 6.14 -4.95 -3.61
CA ALA A 80 5.33 -5.86 -4.41
C ALA A 80 6.13 -6.42 -5.61
N LEU A 81 6.94 -5.58 -6.27
CA LEU A 81 7.81 -6.02 -7.36
C LEU A 81 8.90 -7.00 -6.89
N ARG A 82 9.54 -6.74 -5.75
CA ARG A 82 10.55 -7.65 -5.19
C ARG A 82 9.93 -9.00 -4.85
N ARG A 83 8.72 -9.01 -4.30
CA ARG A 83 7.97 -10.25 -4.05
C ARG A 83 7.65 -10.97 -5.36
N TRP A 84 7.15 -10.24 -6.37
CA TRP A 84 6.90 -10.77 -7.70
C TRP A 84 8.17 -11.41 -8.30
N ALA A 85 9.32 -10.73 -8.21
CA ALA A 85 10.58 -11.25 -8.71
C ALA A 85 11.00 -12.54 -7.99
N ALA A 86 10.88 -12.57 -6.66
CA ALA A 86 11.18 -13.75 -5.85
C ALA A 86 10.27 -14.94 -6.17
N ASP A 87 9.00 -14.70 -6.46
CA ASP A 87 8.03 -15.75 -6.76
C ASP A 87 8.11 -16.24 -8.21
N ARG A 88 8.42 -15.35 -9.17
CA ARG A 88 8.31 -15.61 -10.60
C ARG A 88 9.61 -15.89 -11.32
N LEU A 89 10.72 -15.23 -10.95
CA LEU A 89 11.98 -15.36 -11.66
C LEU A 89 12.76 -16.56 -11.12
N ARG A 90 13.23 -17.42 -12.02
CA ARG A 90 14.07 -18.58 -11.70
C ARG A 90 15.29 -18.61 -12.60
N LEU A 91 16.43 -18.94 -12.01
CA LEU A 91 17.70 -19.01 -12.73
C LEU A 91 17.87 -20.41 -13.34
N ALA A 92 18.07 -20.45 -14.65
CA ALA A 92 18.33 -21.69 -15.38
C ALA A 92 19.83 -22.05 -15.47
N GLY A 93 20.70 -21.20 -14.89
CA GLY A 93 22.14 -21.36 -14.94
C GLY A 93 22.78 -20.65 -16.13
N GLY A 94 24.06 -20.97 -16.41
CA GLY A 94 24.86 -20.30 -17.42
C GLY A 94 25.86 -19.33 -16.80
N GLU A 95 26.47 -18.45 -17.62
CA GLU A 95 27.49 -17.49 -17.18
C GLU A 95 26.94 -16.04 -17.05
N ASN A 96 25.78 -15.78 -17.63
CA ASN A 96 25.19 -14.46 -17.67
C ASN A 96 24.68 -14.00 -16.30
N ILE A 97 24.42 -12.69 -16.19
CA ILE A 97 23.82 -12.04 -15.03
C ILE A 97 22.48 -11.46 -15.49
N ALA A 98 21.40 -11.80 -14.82
CA ALA A 98 20.12 -11.12 -14.96
C ALA A 98 20.13 -9.89 -14.05
N ARG A 99 19.76 -8.72 -14.58
CA ARG A 99 19.63 -7.47 -13.80
C ARG A 99 18.24 -6.92 -13.95
N LEU A 100 17.51 -6.86 -12.82
CA LEU A 100 16.20 -6.25 -12.72
C LEU A 100 16.38 -4.83 -12.14
N THR A 101 16.15 -3.82 -12.96
CA THR A 101 16.30 -2.42 -12.58
C THR A 101 14.93 -1.81 -12.36
N ILE A 102 14.69 -1.29 -11.15
CA ILE A 102 13.49 -0.52 -10.79
C ILE A 102 13.75 0.93 -11.16
N VAL A 103 13.14 1.40 -12.25
CA VAL A 103 13.34 2.76 -12.78
C VAL A 103 12.38 3.75 -12.11
N ASP A 104 11.14 3.30 -11.82
CA ASP A 104 10.11 4.09 -11.13
C ASP A 104 9.24 3.14 -10.30
N ALA A 105 8.90 3.52 -9.07
CA ALA A 105 8.02 2.79 -8.17
C ALA A 105 7.23 3.78 -7.29
N SER A 106 6.76 4.86 -7.90
CA SER A 106 6.15 6.00 -7.22
C SER A 106 4.65 5.83 -6.98
N VAL A 107 4.16 6.46 -5.91
CA VAL A 107 2.73 6.69 -5.68
C VAL A 107 2.53 8.16 -5.32
N ILE A 108 1.83 8.88 -6.18
CA ILE A 108 1.57 10.31 -6.04
C ILE A 108 0.16 10.55 -5.51
N GLU A 109 0.06 11.28 -4.41
CA GLU A 109 -1.19 11.79 -3.87
C GLU A 109 -1.48 13.17 -4.47
N THR A 110 -2.70 13.36 -4.97
CA THR A 110 -3.20 14.65 -5.45
C THR A 110 -4.51 14.97 -4.76
N ARG A 111 -4.58 16.10 -4.07
CA ARG A 111 -5.84 16.58 -3.52
C ARG A 111 -6.76 17.06 -4.64
N LEU A 112 -8.00 16.60 -4.60
CA LEU A 112 -9.02 17.02 -5.54
C LEU A 112 -9.74 18.26 -4.98
N ALA A 113 -10.04 19.23 -5.84
CA ALA A 113 -10.86 20.37 -5.43
C ALA A 113 -12.30 19.88 -5.21
N GLY A 114 -12.81 20.00 -3.99
CA GLY A 114 -14.21 19.73 -3.68
C GLY A 114 -15.13 20.72 -4.43
N GLN A 115 -16.32 20.27 -4.80
CA GLN A 115 -17.33 21.16 -5.32
C GLN A 115 -17.90 22.01 -4.18
N GLY A 116 -17.37 23.23 -4.03
CA GLY A 116 -17.88 24.16 -3.03
C GLY A 116 -19.34 24.52 -3.26
N GLY A 117 -20.12 24.60 -2.19
CA GLY A 117 -21.51 25.02 -2.19
C GLY A 117 -22.41 24.12 -1.34
N LEU A 118 -23.70 24.49 -1.22
CA LEU A 118 -24.68 23.74 -0.41
C LEU A 118 -24.87 22.27 -0.87
N ARG A 119 -24.49 21.91 -2.10
CA ARG A 119 -24.50 20.52 -2.59
C ARG A 119 -23.38 19.69 -1.99
N GLY A 120 -22.16 20.23 -1.84
CA GLY A 120 -21.04 19.52 -1.25
C GLY A 120 -21.23 19.14 0.21
N ALA A 121 -22.10 19.84 0.94
CA ALA A 121 -22.43 19.54 2.33
C ALA A 121 -23.27 18.24 2.52
N PHE A 122 -23.82 17.68 1.43
CA PHE A 122 -24.71 16.51 1.45
C PHE A 122 -24.22 15.34 0.58
N THR A 123 -23.06 15.49 -0.07
CA THR A 123 -22.46 14.43 -0.92
C THR A 123 -21.09 14.06 -0.38
N ASN A 124 -20.84 12.76 -0.32
CA ASN A 124 -19.53 12.23 0.02
C ASN A 124 -18.60 12.45 -1.19
N GLU A 125 -17.77 13.50 -1.15
CA GLU A 125 -16.93 13.91 -2.25
C GLU A 125 -15.60 13.14 -2.25
N GLN A 126 -15.05 12.87 -3.45
CA GLN A 126 -13.70 12.34 -3.59
C GLN A 126 -12.70 13.45 -3.28
N SER A 127 -11.88 13.27 -2.24
CA SER A 127 -10.96 14.30 -1.77
C SER A 127 -9.53 14.12 -2.26
N GLU A 128 -9.14 12.89 -2.54
CA GLU A 128 -7.77 12.56 -2.90
C GLU A 128 -7.76 11.56 -4.06
N ARG A 129 -6.74 11.71 -4.92
CA ARG A 129 -6.39 10.75 -5.98
C ARG A 129 -5.00 10.22 -5.69
N TYR A 130 -4.86 8.91 -5.75
CA TYR A 130 -3.58 8.21 -5.72
C TYR A 130 -3.27 7.67 -7.10
N GLN A 131 -2.10 7.99 -7.61
CA GLN A 131 -1.59 7.46 -8.89
C GLN A 131 -0.33 6.68 -8.62
N ALA A 132 -0.40 5.36 -8.77
CA ALA A 132 0.74 4.47 -8.68
C ALA A 132 1.35 4.27 -10.08
N LYS A 133 2.67 4.24 -10.13
CA LYS A 133 3.46 3.98 -11.33
C LYS A 133 4.56 2.98 -11.03
N LEU A 134 4.76 2.03 -11.96
CA LEU A 134 5.85 1.08 -11.90
C LEU A 134 6.51 0.99 -13.27
N LYS A 135 7.82 1.23 -13.32
CA LYS A 135 8.66 1.07 -14.51
C LYS A 135 9.85 0.21 -14.18
N VAL A 136 10.02 -0.87 -14.92
CA VAL A 136 11.00 -1.91 -14.65
C VAL A 136 11.68 -2.32 -15.93
N ARG A 137 12.99 -2.61 -15.86
CA ARG A 137 13.81 -3.14 -16.94
C ARG A 137 14.53 -4.39 -16.46
N LEU A 138 14.44 -5.47 -17.24
CA LEU A 138 15.19 -6.70 -17.04
C LEU A 138 16.19 -6.86 -18.18
N GLU A 139 17.46 -7.03 -17.86
CA GLU A 139 18.54 -7.24 -18.83
C GLU A 139 19.23 -8.57 -18.55
N ILE A 140 19.69 -9.21 -19.64
CA ILE A 140 20.64 -10.31 -19.56
C ILE A 140 22.01 -9.78 -19.99
N LEU A 141 22.92 -9.75 -19.05
CA LEU A 141 24.28 -9.25 -19.22
C LEU A 141 25.27 -10.43 -19.36
N GLU A 142 26.14 -10.36 -20.35
CA GLU A 142 27.28 -11.27 -20.44
C GLU A 142 28.29 -11.01 -19.31
N PRO A 143 29.27 -11.93 -19.06
CA PRO A 143 30.27 -11.72 -18.01
C PRO A 143 31.09 -10.44 -18.17
N ASN A 144 31.21 -9.92 -19.39
CA ASN A 144 31.91 -8.68 -19.74
C ASN A 144 30.97 -7.43 -19.63
N ALA A 145 29.76 -7.58 -19.03
CA ALA A 145 28.74 -6.55 -18.87
C ALA A 145 28.10 -6.03 -20.17
N ILE A 146 28.27 -6.74 -21.29
CA ILE A 146 27.54 -6.42 -22.54
C ILE A 146 26.10 -6.96 -22.42
N SER A 147 25.12 -6.13 -22.74
CA SER A 147 23.70 -6.52 -22.77
C SER A 147 23.40 -7.35 -24.01
N ARG A 148 22.86 -8.56 -23.81
CA ARG A 148 22.37 -9.43 -24.90
C ARG A 148 20.95 -9.05 -25.35
N GLY A 149 20.19 -8.43 -24.45
CA GLY A 149 18.82 -8.01 -24.68
C GLY A 149 18.20 -7.50 -23.40
N PHE A 150 17.11 -6.80 -23.54
CA PHE A 150 16.34 -6.32 -22.40
C PHE A 150 14.84 -6.36 -22.67
N ALA A 151 14.06 -6.55 -21.61
CA ALA A 151 12.63 -6.36 -21.59
C ALA A 151 12.29 -5.21 -20.63
N MET A 152 11.29 -4.42 -20.98
CA MET A 152 10.82 -3.30 -20.14
C MET A 152 9.30 -3.37 -20.01
N ALA A 153 8.78 -2.97 -18.86
CA ALA A 153 7.37 -2.66 -18.67
C ALA A 153 7.22 -1.34 -17.94
N GLU A 154 6.20 -0.57 -18.33
CA GLU A 154 5.79 0.66 -17.67
C GLU A 154 4.28 0.65 -17.55
N VAL A 155 3.76 0.62 -16.31
CA VAL A 155 2.33 0.57 -16.01
C VAL A 155 1.97 1.64 -15.00
N SER A 156 0.73 2.10 -15.05
CA SER A 156 0.19 3.03 -14.06
C SER A 156 -1.27 2.76 -13.78
N ARG A 157 -1.67 2.98 -12.53
CA ARG A 157 -3.05 2.90 -12.06
C ARG A 157 -3.37 4.08 -11.17
N SER A 158 -4.63 4.48 -11.14
CA SER A 158 -5.09 5.52 -10.24
C SER A 158 -6.41 5.14 -9.58
N VAL A 159 -6.61 5.61 -8.36
CA VAL A 159 -7.84 5.46 -7.59
C VAL A 159 -8.12 6.76 -6.87
N THR A 160 -9.37 7.04 -6.57
CA THR A 160 -9.78 8.15 -5.72
C THR A 160 -10.35 7.63 -4.42
N ILE A 161 -10.23 8.45 -3.36
CA ILE A 161 -10.72 8.14 -2.02
C ILE A 161 -11.65 9.27 -1.56
N ALA A 162 -12.69 8.91 -0.83
CA ALA A 162 -13.63 9.86 -0.24
C ALA A 162 -13.03 10.58 0.97
N GLU A 163 -13.51 11.79 1.25
CA GLU A 163 -13.01 12.64 2.34
C GLU A 163 -13.18 11.99 3.72
N ASP A 164 -14.25 11.23 3.92
CA ASP A 164 -14.60 10.58 5.19
C ASP A 164 -14.00 9.17 5.35
N ALA A 165 -13.15 8.73 4.42
CA ALA A 165 -12.54 7.41 4.48
C ALA A 165 -11.68 7.24 5.74
N SER A 166 -11.94 6.17 6.50
CA SER A 166 -11.15 5.76 7.64
C SER A 166 -9.73 5.31 7.22
N LEU A 167 -8.81 5.22 8.18
CA LEU A 167 -7.45 4.72 7.91
C LEU A 167 -7.48 3.30 7.32
N ASN A 168 -8.33 2.42 7.83
CA ASN A 168 -8.45 1.05 7.33
C ASN A 168 -8.96 1.01 5.87
N GLU A 169 -9.94 1.85 5.54
CA GLU A 169 -10.44 1.97 4.16
C GLU A 169 -9.35 2.50 3.23
N ARG A 170 -8.57 3.48 3.68
CA ARG A 170 -7.43 4.03 2.93
C ARG A 170 -6.37 2.96 2.66
N GLU A 171 -5.98 2.19 3.68
CA GLU A 171 -5.02 1.10 3.54
C GLU A 171 -5.52 0.02 2.58
N LYS A 172 -6.81 -0.33 2.65
CA LYS A 172 -7.42 -1.26 1.72
C LYS A 172 -7.38 -0.74 0.28
N VAL A 173 -7.75 0.51 0.05
CA VAL A 173 -7.72 1.14 -1.28
C VAL A 173 -6.30 1.18 -1.84
N TRP A 174 -5.31 1.48 -1.02
CA TRP A 174 -3.90 1.43 -1.42
C TRP A 174 -3.46 0.01 -1.80
N PHE A 175 -3.85 -0.98 -1.00
CA PHE A 175 -3.57 -2.39 -1.29
C PHE A 175 -4.20 -2.81 -2.63
N ASP A 176 -5.49 -2.55 -2.83
CA ASP A 176 -6.21 -2.86 -4.07
C ASP A 176 -5.59 -2.14 -5.29
N LEU A 177 -5.10 -0.90 -5.12
CA LEU A 177 -4.39 -0.15 -6.14
C LEU A 177 -3.09 -0.85 -6.55
N ILE A 178 -2.28 -1.30 -5.58
CA ILE A 178 -1.01 -1.99 -5.86
C ILE A 178 -1.25 -3.37 -6.45
N GLU A 179 -2.26 -4.11 -5.97
CA GLU A 179 -2.65 -5.41 -6.56
C GLU A 179 -3.03 -5.26 -8.03
N ALA A 180 -3.88 -4.27 -8.37
CA ALA A 180 -4.27 -3.99 -9.75
C ALA A 180 -3.08 -3.54 -10.61
N LEU A 181 -2.19 -2.69 -10.08
CA LEU A 181 -0.96 -2.27 -10.76
C LEU A 181 -0.07 -3.47 -11.09
N MET A 182 0.13 -4.37 -10.12
CA MET A 182 0.96 -5.56 -10.29
C MET A 182 0.35 -6.60 -11.22
N THR A 183 -0.97 -6.66 -11.31
CA THR A 183 -1.69 -7.50 -12.28
C THR A 183 -1.37 -7.03 -13.71
N ASP A 184 -1.48 -5.74 -13.98
CA ASP A 184 -1.12 -5.17 -15.29
C ASP A 184 0.37 -5.36 -15.59
N PHE A 185 1.22 -5.08 -14.59
CA PHE A 185 2.67 -5.27 -14.70
C PHE A 185 3.02 -6.70 -15.09
N ASN A 186 2.45 -7.68 -14.41
CA ASN A 186 2.73 -9.09 -14.67
C ASN A 186 2.41 -9.47 -16.13
N VAL A 187 1.25 -9.06 -16.64
CA VAL A 187 0.82 -9.35 -18.02
C VAL A 187 1.74 -8.69 -19.04
N GLU A 188 2.01 -7.40 -18.87
CA GLU A 188 2.84 -6.64 -19.82
C GLU A 188 4.30 -7.09 -19.80
N PHE A 189 4.85 -7.31 -18.59
CA PHE A 189 6.25 -7.67 -18.45
C PHE A 189 6.54 -9.10 -18.94
N GLU A 190 5.67 -10.07 -18.61
CA GLU A 190 5.80 -11.44 -19.10
C GLU A 190 5.76 -11.49 -20.64
N LYS A 191 4.84 -10.73 -21.26
CA LYS A 191 4.75 -10.60 -22.72
C LYS A 191 6.05 -10.05 -23.31
N ASN A 192 6.63 -9.02 -22.70
CA ASN A 192 7.83 -8.36 -23.18
C ASN A 192 9.07 -9.23 -22.95
N ILE A 193 9.17 -9.96 -21.83
CA ILE A 193 10.23 -10.93 -21.60
C ILE A 193 10.20 -12.01 -22.70
N LYS A 194 9.06 -12.63 -22.97
CA LYS A 194 8.93 -13.66 -24.01
C LYS A 194 9.27 -13.17 -25.42
N LYS A 195 9.16 -11.87 -25.67
CA LYS A 195 9.42 -11.27 -26.99
C LYS A 195 10.88 -10.87 -27.18
N PHE A 196 11.57 -10.43 -26.13
CA PHE A 196 12.85 -9.75 -26.23
C PHE A 196 14.00 -10.46 -25.50
N LEU A 197 13.71 -11.46 -24.66
CA LEU A 197 14.65 -12.29 -23.95
C LEU A 197 14.42 -13.78 -24.22
#